data_3a8630a6189924657e1b833d2b5ae88f
#
_entry.id   3a8630a6189924657e1b833d2b5ae88f
#
_cell.length_a   1.000
_cell.length_b   1.000
_cell.length_c   1.000
_cell.angle_alpha   90.00
_cell.angle_beta   90.00
_cell.angle_gamma   90.00
#
_symmetry.space_group_name_H-M   'P 1'
#
loop_
_entity.id
_entity.type
_entity.pdbx_description
1 polymer ?
#
loop_
_entity_poly.entity_id
_entity_poly.type
_entity_poly.pdbx_seq_one_letter_code
_entity_poly.pdbx_strand_id
1 'polypeptide(L)'
;GQLFLYDLASRKASPLTKDFNPNVIDAVWNRFNGQIYILCEDEDYQRIYTCDPANGKIKQVAASEDIIMSYALADNAPVLFYYGQSASNANRLYAYDLKGGKNRLVYDLSQDKLKDIALGEVHDWNFKSDDGTTIQGRYYLPPHFDPNKKYPMIVYYYGGTSPTNR
;
A
#
# COMPACT_ATOMS: atom_id res chain seq x y z
N GLY A 1 -10.84 6.82 -6.50
CA GLY A 1 -11.05 8.24 -6.72
C GLY A 1 -9.86 8.94 -7.37
N GLN A 2 -10.03 10.22 -7.69
CA GLN A 2 -8.96 11.09 -8.17
C GLN A 2 -8.85 12.32 -7.26
N LEU A 3 -7.65 12.88 -7.15
CA LEU A 3 -7.37 14.08 -6.38
C LEU A 3 -7.45 15.32 -7.28
N PHE A 4 -8.19 16.33 -6.82
CA PHE A 4 -8.28 17.65 -7.45
C PHE A 4 -7.85 18.73 -6.48
N LEU A 5 -7.13 19.71 -6.96
CA LEU A 5 -6.87 20.97 -6.26
C LEU A 5 -7.90 22.00 -6.69
N TYR A 6 -8.61 22.59 -5.73
CA TYR A 6 -9.55 23.68 -6.00
C TYR A 6 -8.97 25.01 -5.50
N ASP A 7 -8.73 25.92 -6.41
CA ASP A 7 -8.28 27.27 -6.09
C ASP A 7 -9.47 28.18 -5.74
N LEU A 8 -9.49 28.69 -4.51
CA LEU A 8 -10.60 29.49 -3.97
C LEU A 8 -10.72 30.85 -4.63
N ALA A 9 -9.63 31.45 -5.09
CA ALA A 9 -9.61 32.78 -5.70
C ALA A 9 -10.13 32.74 -7.13
N SER A 10 -9.61 31.83 -7.95
CA SER A 10 -10.02 31.67 -9.35
C SER A 10 -11.25 30.78 -9.52
N ARG A 11 -11.67 30.07 -8.49
CA ARG A 11 -12.78 29.08 -8.47
C ARG A 11 -12.59 27.96 -9.50
N LYS A 12 -11.34 27.56 -9.76
CA LYS A 12 -11.02 26.51 -10.72
C LYS A 12 -10.52 25.25 -10.00
N ALA A 13 -10.95 24.10 -10.51
CA ALA A 13 -10.45 22.80 -10.10
C ALA A 13 -9.41 22.30 -11.10
N SER A 14 -8.28 21.81 -10.63
CA SER A 14 -7.21 21.21 -11.43
C SER A 14 -6.95 19.77 -10.95
N PRO A 15 -6.94 18.78 -11.86
CA PRO A 15 -6.65 17.41 -11.47
C PRO A 15 -5.16 17.27 -11.14
N LEU A 16 -4.84 16.65 -9.99
CA LEU A 16 -3.48 16.34 -9.59
C LEU A 16 -3.08 14.90 -9.93
N THR A 17 -4.06 13.99 -10.07
CA THR A 17 -3.82 12.55 -10.28
C THR A 17 -4.44 12.04 -11.59
N LYS A 18 -4.54 12.89 -12.64
CA LYS A 18 -5.19 12.55 -13.90
C LYS A 18 -4.58 11.32 -14.58
N ASP A 19 -3.24 11.25 -14.60
CA ASP A 19 -2.48 10.20 -15.27
C ASP A 19 -1.90 9.18 -14.27
N PHE A 20 -2.44 9.15 -13.05
CA PHE A 20 -2.06 8.25 -11.98
C PHE A 20 -3.12 7.16 -11.85
N ASN A 21 -2.74 5.91 -12.14
CA ASN A 21 -3.68 4.78 -12.20
C ASN A 21 -4.24 4.32 -10.85
N PRO A 22 -3.47 4.31 -9.74
CA PRO A 22 -3.99 3.87 -8.44
C PRO A 22 -5.21 4.67 -7.98
N ASN A 23 -6.13 3.99 -7.32
CA ASN A 23 -7.37 4.58 -6.80
C ASN A 23 -7.11 5.35 -5.50
N VAL A 24 -7.24 6.67 -5.49
CA VAL A 24 -7.08 7.49 -4.28
C VAL A 24 -8.29 7.28 -3.35
N ILE A 25 -8.03 6.84 -2.11
CA ILE A 25 -9.04 6.58 -1.08
C ILE A 25 -9.00 7.59 0.07
N ASP A 26 -7.82 8.19 0.34
CA ASP A 26 -7.68 9.24 1.35
C ASP A 26 -6.59 10.23 0.95
N ALA A 27 -6.70 11.49 1.42
CA ALA A 27 -5.74 12.53 1.15
C ALA A 27 -5.60 13.51 2.34
N VAL A 28 -4.38 13.77 2.77
CA VAL A 28 -4.07 14.72 3.84
C VAL A 28 -2.99 15.70 3.40
N TRP A 29 -3.25 16.99 3.50
CA TRP A 29 -2.26 18.03 3.23
C TRP A 29 -1.34 18.22 4.43
N ASN A 30 -0.06 17.90 4.27
CA ASN A 30 0.93 18.07 5.33
C ASN A 30 1.39 19.53 5.42
N ARG A 31 1.12 20.18 6.53
CA ARG A 31 1.52 21.57 6.80
C ARG A 31 3.02 21.73 7.01
N PHE A 32 3.72 20.68 7.42
CA PHE A 32 5.16 20.72 7.68
C PHE A 32 5.99 20.90 6.40
N ASN A 33 5.65 20.16 5.33
CA ASN A 33 6.42 20.17 4.08
C ASN A 33 5.62 20.60 2.84
N GLY A 34 4.34 20.95 2.99
CA GLY A 34 3.48 21.39 1.90
C GLY A 34 3.04 20.30 0.91
N GLN A 35 3.43 19.05 1.11
CA GLN A 35 3.04 17.93 0.26
C GLN A 35 1.66 17.38 0.66
N ILE A 36 0.94 16.85 -0.32
CA ILE A 36 -0.28 16.09 -0.05
C ILE A 36 0.10 14.61 0.03
N TYR A 37 -0.23 13.96 1.14
CA TYR A 37 -0.10 12.52 1.30
C TYR A 37 -1.40 11.86 0.92
N ILE A 38 -1.33 10.84 0.09
CA ILE A 38 -2.50 10.11 -0.40
C ILE A 38 -2.34 8.62 -0.11
N LEU A 39 -3.41 8.00 0.37
CA LEU A 39 -3.52 6.55 0.49
C LEU A 39 -4.24 6.04 -0.75
N CYS A 40 -3.69 5.04 -1.38
CA CYS A 40 -4.21 4.53 -2.65
C CYS A 40 -4.33 3.01 -2.63
N GLU A 41 -5.38 2.51 -3.26
CA GLU A 41 -5.42 1.14 -3.77
C GLU A 41 -4.63 1.10 -5.07
N ASP A 42 -3.57 0.32 -5.08
CA ASP A 42 -2.64 0.18 -6.18
C ASP A 42 -2.48 -1.31 -6.52
N GLU A 43 -3.27 -1.77 -7.48
CA GLU A 43 -3.44 -3.19 -7.78
C GLU A 43 -4.03 -3.92 -6.56
N ASP A 44 -3.29 -4.85 -5.97
CA ASP A 44 -3.66 -5.57 -4.74
C ASP A 44 -2.90 -5.07 -3.49
N TYR A 45 -2.29 -3.88 -3.59
CA TYR A 45 -1.62 -3.18 -2.50
C TYR A 45 -2.47 -1.99 -2.01
N GLN A 46 -2.21 -1.57 -0.78
CA GLN A 46 -2.60 -0.24 -0.30
C GLN A 46 -1.35 0.54 0.09
N ARG A 47 -1.06 1.60 -0.65
CA ARG A 47 0.21 2.34 -0.57
C ARG A 47 0.00 3.81 -0.29
N ILE A 48 0.98 4.41 0.37
CA ILE A 48 1.03 5.86 0.59
C ILE A 48 1.90 6.48 -0.49
N TYR A 49 1.42 7.58 -1.07
CA TYR A 49 2.16 8.42 -2.00
C TYR A 49 2.18 9.86 -1.49
N THR A 50 3.18 10.63 -1.93
CA THR A 50 3.16 12.09 -1.86
C THR A 50 2.78 12.65 -3.22
N CYS A 51 2.01 13.73 -3.21
CA CYS A 51 1.66 14.51 -4.39
C CYS A 51 2.06 15.97 -4.14
N ASP A 52 2.87 16.54 -5.04
CA ASP A 52 3.23 17.95 -4.98
C ASP A 52 2.05 18.79 -5.53
N PRO A 53 1.43 19.67 -4.72
CA PRO A 53 0.29 20.46 -5.15
C PRO A 53 0.62 21.48 -6.25
N ALA A 54 1.89 21.85 -6.42
CA ALA A 54 2.31 22.84 -7.41
C ALA A 54 2.40 22.28 -8.84
N ASN A 55 2.73 20.99 -8.97
CA ASN A 55 3.01 20.37 -10.27
C ASN A 55 2.42 18.98 -10.46
N GLY A 56 1.73 18.43 -9.46
CA GLY A 56 1.13 17.09 -9.50
C GLY A 56 2.13 15.93 -9.48
N LYS A 57 3.42 16.19 -9.17
CA LYS A 57 4.43 15.12 -9.13
C LYS A 57 4.14 14.15 -7.98
N ILE A 58 4.01 12.88 -8.33
CA ILE A 58 3.70 11.81 -7.37
C ILE A 58 4.95 10.96 -7.11
N LYS A 59 5.14 10.59 -5.83
CA LYS A 59 6.23 9.72 -5.39
C LYS A 59 5.71 8.78 -4.31
N GLN A 60 6.02 7.49 -4.43
CA GLN A 60 5.68 6.49 -3.41
C GLN A 60 6.49 6.73 -2.12
N VAL A 61 5.82 6.62 -0.99
CA VAL A 61 6.45 6.52 0.34
C VAL A 61 6.91 5.08 0.53
N ALA A 62 8.17 4.90 0.92
CA ALA A 62 8.76 3.57 1.13
C ALA A 62 8.28 2.96 2.46
N ALA A 63 7.01 2.58 2.53
CA ALA A 63 6.43 1.88 3.67
C ALA A 63 6.94 0.42 3.74
N SER A 64 6.88 -0.18 4.94
CA SER A 64 7.38 -1.54 5.20
C SER A 64 6.30 -2.61 5.05
N GLU A 65 5.04 -2.22 4.87
CA GLU A 65 3.91 -3.16 4.75
C GLU A 65 3.24 -3.07 3.38
N ASP A 66 2.61 -4.14 2.95
CA ASP A 66 1.94 -4.25 1.66
C ASP A 66 0.58 -3.56 1.65
N ILE A 67 -0.15 -3.67 2.75
CA ILE A 67 -1.47 -3.09 2.95
C ILE A 67 -1.40 -2.08 4.08
N ILE A 68 -1.38 -0.81 3.73
CA ILE A 68 -1.45 0.28 4.70
C ILE A 68 -2.93 0.55 5.00
N MET A 69 -3.35 0.22 6.21
CA MET A 69 -4.75 0.37 6.63
C MET A 69 -5.12 1.83 6.93
N SER A 70 -4.19 2.58 7.50
CA SER A 70 -4.37 4.00 7.80
C SER A 70 -3.04 4.67 8.10
N TYR A 71 -3.03 6.00 8.04
CA TYR A 71 -1.87 6.82 8.38
C TYR A 71 -2.28 8.11 9.07
N ALA A 72 -1.33 8.73 9.75
CA ALA A 72 -1.48 10.05 10.36
C ALA A 72 -0.17 10.84 10.23
N LEU A 73 -0.29 12.12 9.97
CA LEU A 73 0.83 13.05 9.87
C LEU A 73 0.92 13.89 11.13
N ALA A 74 2.13 14.06 11.65
CA ALA A 74 2.37 15.03 12.73
C ALA A 74 2.31 16.45 12.17
N ASP A 75 1.60 17.36 12.85
CA ASP A 75 1.44 18.75 12.41
C ASP A 75 2.76 19.54 12.42
N ASN A 76 3.61 19.30 13.44
CA ASN A 76 4.79 20.09 13.73
C ASN A 76 6.11 19.29 13.67
N ALA A 77 6.10 18.10 13.10
CA ALA A 77 7.28 17.25 13.00
C ALA A 77 7.32 16.50 11.68
N PRO A 78 8.52 16.16 11.17
CA PRO A 78 8.67 15.41 9.92
C PRO A 78 8.42 13.91 10.12
N VAL A 79 7.27 13.55 10.69
CA VAL A 79 6.94 12.17 11.02
C VAL A 79 5.54 11.82 10.48
N LEU A 80 5.47 10.68 9.82
CA LEU A 80 4.24 10.01 9.44
C LEU A 80 4.14 8.72 10.24
N PHE A 81 3.01 8.50 10.90
CA PHE A 81 2.66 7.22 11.49
C PHE A 81 1.74 6.47 10.54
N TYR A 82 1.96 5.18 10.41
CA TYR A 82 1.04 4.31 9.68
C TYR A 82 0.98 2.94 10.33
N TYR A 83 -0.13 2.26 10.16
CA TYR A 83 -0.21 0.85 10.47
C TYR A 83 -0.70 0.07 9.26
N GLY A 84 -0.22 -1.15 9.17
CA GLY A 84 -0.53 -2.02 8.05
C GLY A 84 -0.14 -3.45 8.33
N GLN A 85 -0.34 -4.28 7.33
CA GLN A 85 -0.04 -5.70 7.37
C GLN A 85 0.55 -6.18 6.04
N SER A 86 1.19 -7.33 6.09
CA SER A 86 1.63 -8.11 4.94
C SER A 86 1.15 -9.55 5.09
N ALA A 87 1.35 -10.36 4.08
CA ALA A 87 0.87 -11.75 4.08
C ALA A 87 1.44 -12.62 5.23
N SER A 88 2.57 -12.22 5.81
CA SER A 88 3.28 -12.97 6.87
C SER A 88 3.20 -12.32 8.26
N ASN A 89 2.43 -11.27 8.43
CA ASN A 89 2.26 -10.60 9.72
C ASN A 89 0.86 -10.01 9.86
N ALA A 90 0.41 -9.80 11.11
CA ALA A 90 -0.74 -8.97 11.41
C ALA A 90 -0.33 -7.48 11.45
N ASN A 91 -1.25 -6.61 11.84
CA ASN A 91 -1.00 -5.18 11.86
C ASN A 91 0.23 -4.79 12.70
N ARG A 92 1.10 -4.02 12.08
CA ARG A 92 2.26 -3.38 12.68
C ARG A 92 2.17 -1.87 12.58
N LEU A 93 2.55 -1.17 13.64
CA LEU A 93 2.60 0.29 13.70
C LEU A 93 4.02 0.76 13.46
N TYR A 94 4.17 1.70 12.53
CA TYR A 94 5.45 2.32 12.18
C TYR A 94 5.42 3.83 12.36
N ALA A 95 6.60 4.38 12.66
CA ALA A 95 6.92 5.78 12.48
C ALA A 95 7.88 5.92 11.30
N TYR A 96 7.51 6.73 10.31
CA TYR A 96 8.33 7.02 9.13
C TYR A 96 8.89 8.43 9.22
N ASP A 97 10.21 8.56 9.13
CA ASP A 97 10.89 9.84 9.08
C ASP A 97 10.78 10.43 7.66
N LEU A 98 10.07 11.54 7.54
CA LEU A 98 9.84 12.23 6.25
C LEU A 98 11.09 12.87 5.65
N LYS A 99 12.13 13.12 6.46
CA LYS A 99 13.42 13.68 6.00
C LYS A 99 14.37 12.58 5.58
N GLY A 100 14.54 11.58 6.43
CA GLY A 100 15.51 10.50 6.21
C GLY A 100 14.96 9.31 5.42
N GLY A 101 13.65 9.23 5.20
CA GLY A 101 13.03 8.12 4.46
C GLY A 101 13.15 6.77 5.19
N LYS A 102 13.18 6.77 6.54
CA LYS A 102 13.43 5.56 7.33
C LYS A 102 12.19 5.14 8.12
N ASN A 103 11.88 3.86 8.07
CA ASN A 103 10.86 3.22 8.90
C ASN A 103 11.45 2.81 10.25
N ARG A 104 10.68 3.02 11.30
CA ARG A 104 10.93 2.48 12.65
C ARG A 104 9.68 1.77 13.13
N LEU A 105 9.79 0.47 13.38
CA LEU A 105 8.72 -0.30 14.00
C LEU A 105 8.47 0.25 15.41
N VAL A 106 7.23 0.61 15.69
CA VAL A 106 6.76 1.12 17.00
C VAL A 106 6.12 -0.02 17.79
N TYR A 107 5.26 -0.80 17.12
CA TYR A 107 4.55 -1.90 17.76
C TYR A 107 4.18 -3.00 16.76
N ASP A 108 4.30 -4.25 17.16
CA ASP A 108 3.90 -5.44 16.40
C ASP A 108 2.81 -6.20 17.14
N LEU A 109 1.58 -6.14 16.62
CA LEU A 109 0.43 -6.86 17.17
C LEU A 109 0.53 -8.39 17.03
N SER A 110 1.38 -8.86 16.13
CA SER A 110 1.53 -10.29 15.84
C SER A 110 2.65 -10.96 16.60
N GLN A 111 3.56 -10.19 17.21
CA GLN A 111 4.80 -10.70 17.80
C GLN A 111 4.56 -11.89 18.73
N ASP A 112 3.65 -11.76 19.68
CA ASP A 112 3.37 -12.82 20.65
C ASP A 112 2.49 -13.94 20.09
N LYS A 113 1.64 -13.63 19.11
CA LYS A 113 0.67 -14.57 18.55
C LYS A 113 1.28 -15.50 17.50
N LEU A 114 2.26 -15.00 16.76
CA LEU A 114 2.86 -15.71 15.62
C LEU A 114 4.26 -16.26 15.91
N LYS A 115 4.84 -16.00 17.07
CA LYS A 115 6.22 -16.40 17.42
C LYS A 115 6.49 -17.90 17.28
N ASP A 116 5.49 -18.73 17.53
CA ASP A 116 5.58 -20.19 17.49
C ASP A 116 4.88 -20.78 16.24
N ILE A 117 4.51 -19.94 15.29
CA ILE A 117 3.82 -20.34 14.06
C ILE A 117 4.76 -20.18 12.87
N ALA A 118 5.09 -21.28 12.21
CA ALA A 118 5.78 -21.22 10.95
C ALA A 118 4.83 -20.77 9.84
N LEU A 119 5.10 -19.64 9.24
CA LEU A 119 4.36 -19.13 8.09
C LEU A 119 5.04 -19.57 6.80
N GLY A 120 4.24 -19.74 5.75
CA GLY A 120 4.72 -20.01 4.41
C GLY A 120 5.18 -18.75 3.67
N GLU A 121 5.73 -18.95 2.50
CA GLU A 121 6.13 -17.86 1.62
C GLU A 121 4.99 -17.42 0.71
N VAL A 122 5.00 -16.15 0.33
CA VAL A 122 4.05 -15.57 -0.63
C VAL A 122 4.82 -15.01 -1.81
N HIS A 123 4.38 -15.34 -3.02
CA HIS A 123 5.01 -14.90 -4.24
C HIS A 123 3.99 -14.30 -5.19
N ASP A 124 4.38 -13.24 -5.88
CA ASP A 124 3.61 -12.66 -6.96
C ASP A 124 3.69 -13.57 -8.20
N TRP A 125 2.58 -13.65 -8.92
CA TRP A 125 2.45 -14.44 -10.12
C TRP A 125 1.59 -13.69 -11.13
N ASN A 126 2.07 -13.63 -12.35
CA ASN A 126 1.38 -12.95 -13.43
C ASN A 126 1.30 -13.87 -14.65
N PHE A 127 0.18 -13.82 -15.35
CA PHE A 127 0.03 -14.51 -16.63
C PHE A 127 -0.73 -13.65 -17.64
N LYS A 128 -0.64 -14.00 -18.90
CA LYS A 128 -1.43 -13.38 -19.97
C LYS A 128 -2.69 -14.19 -20.21
N SER A 129 -3.84 -13.52 -20.22
CA SER A 129 -5.09 -14.08 -20.71
C SER A 129 -5.10 -14.17 -22.25
N ASP A 130 -6.08 -14.82 -22.82
CA ASP A 130 -6.18 -15.03 -24.28
C ASP A 130 -6.24 -13.73 -25.08
N ASP A 131 -6.78 -12.64 -24.49
CA ASP A 131 -6.85 -11.31 -25.08
C ASP A 131 -5.56 -10.48 -24.86
N GLY A 132 -4.54 -11.05 -24.23
CA GLY A 132 -3.27 -10.40 -23.90
C GLY A 132 -3.27 -9.57 -22.63
N THR A 133 -4.38 -9.47 -21.90
CA THR A 133 -4.46 -8.77 -20.61
C THR A 133 -3.58 -9.47 -19.58
N THR A 134 -2.81 -8.71 -18.81
CA THR A 134 -2.04 -9.28 -17.71
C THR A 134 -2.96 -9.49 -16.52
N ILE A 135 -3.08 -10.73 -16.09
CA ILE A 135 -3.78 -11.12 -14.87
C ILE A 135 -2.75 -11.27 -13.77
N GLN A 136 -2.99 -10.59 -12.67
CA GLN A 136 -2.15 -10.66 -11.48
C GLN A 136 -2.72 -11.66 -10.49
N GLY A 137 -1.84 -12.39 -9.84
CA GLY A 137 -2.19 -13.37 -8.84
C GLY A 137 -1.07 -13.56 -7.84
N ARG A 138 -1.33 -14.40 -6.87
CA ARG A 138 -0.37 -14.83 -5.86
C ARG A 138 -0.50 -16.30 -5.59
N TYR A 139 0.60 -16.88 -5.17
CA TYR A 139 0.58 -18.21 -4.61
C TYR A 139 1.28 -18.22 -3.25
N TYR A 140 0.75 -19.05 -2.39
CA TYR A 140 1.19 -19.25 -1.03
C TYR A 140 1.77 -20.65 -0.91
N LEU A 141 3.03 -20.74 -0.51
CA LEU A 141 3.68 -22.01 -0.26
C LEU A 141 3.49 -22.41 1.21
N PRO A 142 3.37 -23.70 1.52
CA PRO A 142 3.34 -24.15 2.91
C PRO A 142 4.66 -23.87 3.62
N PRO A 143 4.67 -23.78 4.96
CA PRO A 143 5.92 -23.73 5.72
C PRO A 143 6.81 -24.92 5.34
N HIS A 144 8.12 -24.67 5.24
CA HIS A 144 9.10 -25.71 4.87
C HIS A 144 8.81 -26.39 3.51
N PHE A 145 8.38 -25.60 2.54
CA PHE A 145 8.09 -26.08 1.18
C PHE A 145 9.31 -26.82 0.59
N ASP A 146 9.07 -28.02 0.06
CA ASP A 146 10.07 -28.82 -0.64
C ASP A 146 9.69 -28.92 -2.12
N PRO A 147 10.45 -28.32 -3.06
CA PRO A 147 10.10 -28.33 -4.49
C PRO A 147 10.12 -29.72 -5.12
N ASN A 148 10.67 -30.72 -4.45
CA ASN A 148 10.68 -32.11 -4.92
C ASN A 148 9.43 -32.91 -4.52
N LYS A 149 8.54 -32.31 -3.74
CA LYS A 149 7.28 -32.92 -3.30
C LYS A 149 6.08 -32.36 -4.07
N LYS A 150 5.04 -33.16 -4.17
CA LYS A 150 3.74 -32.73 -4.68
C LYS A 150 2.83 -32.34 -3.53
N TYR A 151 2.13 -31.22 -3.69
CA TYR A 151 1.22 -30.69 -2.71
C TYR A 151 -0.17 -30.56 -3.32
N PRO A 152 -1.27 -30.72 -2.58
CA PRO A 152 -2.58 -30.32 -3.01
C PRO A 152 -2.61 -28.79 -3.18
N MET A 153 -3.35 -28.30 -4.18
CA MET A 153 -3.48 -26.88 -4.47
C MET A 153 -4.95 -26.47 -4.36
N ILE A 154 -5.18 -25.33 -3.69
CA ILE A 154 -6.46 -24.65 -3.66
C ILE A 154 -6.32 -23.40 -4.55
N VAL A 155 -7.22 -23.27 -5.52
CA VAL A 155 -7.30 -22.06 -6.36
C VAL A 155 -8.47 -21.24 -5.89
N TYR A 156 -8.20 -19.98 -5.54
CA TYR A 156 -9.22 -18.98 -5.24
C TYR A 156 -9.16 -17.88 -6.29
N TYR A 157 -10.28 -17.55 -6.89
CA TYR A 157 -10.39 -16.43 -7.82
C TYR A 157 -11.61 -15.58 -7.46
N TYR A 158 -11.51 -14.30 -7.73
CA TYR A 158 -12.56 -13.34 -7.50
C TYR A 158 -12.86 -12.57 -8.79
N GLY A 159 -14.09 -12.69 -9.29
CA GLY A 159 -14.55 -12.00 -10.50
C GLY A 159 -15.28 -10.69 -10.25
N GLY A 160 -15.13 -10.10 -9.07
CA GLY A 160 -15.78 -8.85 -8.71
C GLY A 160 -14.99 -7.61 -9.13
N THR A 161 -15.56 -6.44 -8.84
CA THR A 161 -15.00 -5.13 -9.18
C THR A 161 -14.19 -4.49 -8.05
N SER A 162 -14.21 -5.08 -6.85
CA SER A 162 -13.42 -4.60 -5.71
C SER A 162 -12.06 -5.28 -5.68
N PRO A 163 -10.96 -4.55 -5.46
CA PRO A 163 -9.66 -5.16 -5.30
C PRO A 163 -9.65 -6.12 -4.11
N THR A 164 -8.95 -7.23 -4.27
CA THR A 164 -8.68 -8.15 -3.16
C THR A 164 -7.41 -7.70 -2.46
N ASN A 165 -7.52 -7.39 -1.18
CA ASN A 165 -6.35 -7.07 -0.36
C ASN A 165 -5.59 -8.34 0.03
N ARG A 166 -4.29 -8.16 0.23
CA ARG A 166 -3.36 -9.21 0.67
C ARG A 166 -3.68 -9.74 2.06
#